data_01e67b3808815e23119851005d244980
#
_entry.id   01e67b3808815e23119851005d244980
#
_cell.length_a   1.000
_cell.length_b   1.000
_cell.length_c   1.000
_cell.angle_alpha   90.00
_cell.angle_beta   90.00
_cell.angle_gamma   90.00
#
_symmetry.space_group_name_H-M   'P 1'
#
loop_
_entity.id
_entity.type
_entity.pdbx_description
1 polymer ?
#
loop_
_entity_poly.entity_id
_entity_poly.type
_entity_poly.pdbx_seq_one_letter_code
_entity_poly.pdbx_strand_id
1 'polypeptide(L)'
;MRILQIIRSLRISFSCYFSAFGYNVLLERVIKMKAGQLPPYKELSREDRERLYEHDLPVYLQHDLDAFKDGLENGSTLMDCLWGELYGSINIAQINDSTITPEHAEYLRQKYLWGEDI
;
A
#
# COMPACT_ATOMS: atom_id res chain seq x y z
N MET A 1 -9.68 -3.63 14.86
CA MET A 1 -8.67 -4.62 14.52
C MET A 1 -7.69 -4.13 13.52
N ARG A 2 -8.14 -3.55 12.45
CA ARG A 2 -7.22 -3.03 11.46
C ARG A 2 -6.33 -1.94 11.97
N ILE A 3 -6.86 -1.06 12.80
CA ILE A 3 -6.07 0.00 13.42
C ILE A 3 -4.93 -0.59 14.23
N LEU A 4 -5.21 -1.66 14.96
CA LEU A 4 -4.18 -2.31 15.74
C LEU A 4 -3.08 -2.91 14.88
N GLN A 5 -3.46 -3.45 13.73
CA GLN A 5 -2.48 -3.99 12.81
C GLN A 5 -1.59 -2.89 12.23
N ILE A 6 -2.19 -1.79 11.84
CA ILE A 6 -1.44 -0.67 11.31
C ILE A 6 -0.48 -0.11 12.36
N ILE A 7 -0.96 0.05 13.58
CA ILE A 7 -0.12 0.52 14.67
C ILE A 7 1.03 -0.44 14.94
N ARG A 8 0.75 -1.72 14.88
CA ARG A 8 1.76 -2.74 15.08
C ARG A 8 2.82 -2.69 13.99
N SER A 9 2.41 -2.53 12.75
CA SER A 9 3.34 -2.39 11.65
C SER A 9 4.21 -1.16 11.79
N LEU A 10 3.61 -0.05 12.12
CA LEU A 10 4.34 1.18 12.32
C LEU A 10 5.33 1.06 13.47
N ARG A 11 4.94 0.36 14.53
CA ARG A 11 5.82 0.15 15.62
C ARG A 11 7.04 -0.65 15.27
N ILE A 12 6.87 -1.66 14.46
CA ILE A 12 7.99 -2.46 14.00
C ILE A 12 8.95 -1.62 13.20
N SER A 13 8.43 -0.80 12.34
CA SER A 13 9.23 0.06 11.56
C SER A 13 9.92 1.05 12.39
N PHE A 14 9.47 1.31 13.56
CA PHE A 14 9.83 2.33 14.32
C PHE A 14 10.84 2.08 15.31
N SER A 15 10.99 0.91 15.67
CA SER A 15 12.03 0.62 16.59
C SER A 15 13.27 1.31 16.16
N CYS A 16 13.22 1.83 15.11
CA CYS A 16 14.33 2.55 14.75
C CYS A 16 14.10 3.97 14.85
N TYR A 17 13.48 4.46 15.06
CA TYR A 17 13.29 5.56 15.38
C TYR A 17 12.87 6.54 15.49
N PHE A 18 12.67 6.85 15.57
CA PHE A 18 12.31 7.69 16.22
C PHE A 18 12.09 8.84 15.75
N SER A 19 12.25 9.05 15.11
CA SER A 19 11.83 10.01 14.56
C SER A 19 10.57 10.29 14.80
N ALA A 20 10.49 10.17 15.77
CA ALA A 20 9.46 10.18 16.43
C ALA A 20 8.40 11.14 16.14
N PHE A 21 8.69 12.33 15.86
CA PHE A 21 7.75 13.33 15.72
C PHE A 21 6.76 13.06 14.61
N GLY A 22 7.22 12.66 13.45
CA GLY A 22 6.38 12.35 12.32
C GLY A 22 5.51 11.15 12.58
N TYR A 23 6.03 10.19 13.30
CA TYR A 23 5.26 9.01 13.62
C TYR A 23 4.09 9.30 14.55
N ASN A 24 4.28 10.20 15.50
CA ASN A 24 3.21 10.56 16.40
C ASN A 24 2.05 11.20 15.66
N VAL A 25 2.35 12.05 14.70
CA VAL A 25 1.31 12.69 13.91
C VAL A 25 0.56 11.66 13.07
N LEU A 26 1.28 10.74 12.47
CA LEU A 26 0.66 9.70 11.67
C LEU A 26 -0.20 8.78 12.52
N LEU A 27 0.29 8.40 13.69
CA LEU A 27 -0.49 7.56 14.59
C LEU A 27 -1.75 8.24 15.06
N GLU A 28 -1.70 9.52 15.32
CA GLU A 28 -2.89 10.27 15.70
C GLU A 28 -3.93 10.23 14.59
N ARG A 29 -3.50 10.39 13.36
CA ARG A 29 -4.41 10.32 12.22
C ARG A 29 -5.04 8.95 12.09
N VAL A 30 -4.23 7.92 12.20
CA VAL A 30 -4.71 6.55 12.08
C VAL A 30 -5.70 6.22 13.19
N ILE A 31 -5.42 6.66 14.40
CA ILE A 31 -6.28 6.39 15.53
C ILE A 31 -7.64 7.09 15.38
N LYS A 32 -7.65 8.27 14.81
CA LYS A 32 -8.88 9.02 14.60
C LYS A 32 -9.71 8.50 13.44
N MET A 33 -9.14 7.66 12.59
CA MET A 33 -9.87 7.14 11.45
C MET A 33 -10.76 5.98 11.83
N LYS A 34 -11.79 5.76 11.03
CA LYS A 34 -12.63 4.59 11.22
C LYS A 34 -11.81 3.35 10.93
N ALA A 35 -12.16 2.26 11.59
CA ALA A 35 -11.47 0.99 11.35
C ALA A 35 -11.52 0.64 9.88
N GLY A 36 -10.36 0.30 9.33
CA GLY A 36 -10.26 -0.08 7.93
C GLY A 36 -10.05 1.06 6.96
N GLN A 37 -10.07 2.30 7.43
CA GLN A 37 -9.80 3.44 6.57
C GLN A 37 -8.35 3.88 6.70
N LEU A 38 -7.76 4.26 5.59
CA LEU A 38 -6.42 4.82 5.57
C LEU A 38 -6.49 6.32 5.31
N PRO A 39 -5.52 7.09 5.77
CA PRO A 39 -5.45 8.50 5.40
C PRO A 39 -5.32 8.64 3.89
N PRO A 40 -5.81 9.74 3.30
CA PRO A 40 -5.65 9.96 1.86
C PRO A 40 -4.17 9.94 1.48
N TYR A 41 -3.83 9.19 0.44
CA TYR A 41 -2.43 9.03 0.09
C TYR A 41 -1.77 10.35 -0.35
N LYS A 42 -2.56 11.26 -0.87
CA LYS A 42 -2.03 12.54 -1.33
C LYS A 42 -1.52 13.41 -0.19
N GLU A 43 -1.97 13.14 1.02
CA GLU A 43 -1.54 13.89 2.19
C GLU A 43 -0.36 13.26 2.91
N LEU A 44 0.10 12.12 2.43
CA LEU A 44 1.18 11.38 3.07
C LEU A 44 2.49 11.57 2.32
N SER A 45 3.60 11.41 3.04
CA SER A 45 4.90 11.37 2.40
C SER A 45 5.03 10.07 1.60
N ARG A 46 6.01 10.02 0.71
CA ARG A 46 6.24 8.82 -0.09
C ARG A 46 6.47 7.60 0.80
N GLU A 47 7.25 7.75 1.84
CA GLU A 47 7.56 6.65 2.74
C GLU A 47 6.32 6.15 3.47
N ASP A 48 5.48 7.07 3.92
CA ASP A 48 4.26 6.71 4.63
C ASP A 48 3.26 6.04 3.68
N ARG A 49 3.20 6.49 2.43
CA ARG A 49 2.36 5.84 1.43
C ARG A 49 2.76 4.40 1.23
N GLU A 50 4.05 4.15 1.12
CA GLU A 50 4.55 2.79 0.94
C GLU A 50 4.19 1.91 2.13
N ARG A 51 4.35 2.42 3.33
CA ARG A 51 4.02 1.65 4.53
C ARG A 51 2.55 1.30 4.63
N LEU A 52 1.69 2.25 4.30
CA LEU A 52 0.27 2.07 4.53
C LEU A 52 -0.48 1.46 3.36
N TYR A 53 0.00 1.69 2.14
CA TYR A 53 -0.73 1.29 0.94
C TYR A 53 -0.16 0.08 0.22
N GLU A 54 1.05 -0.33 0.56
CA GLU A 54 1.70 -1.41 -0.16
C GLU A 54 1.97 -2.63 0.71
N HIS A 55 1.43 -2.66 1.91
CA HIS A 55 1.56 -3.80 2.83
C HIS A 55 0.21 -4.15 3.41
N ASP A 56 0.12 -5.33 3.97
CA ASP A 56 -1.13 -5.85 4.55
C ASP A 56 -2.25 -5.93 3.53
N LEU A 57 -1.90 -6.19 2.29
CA LEU A 57 -2.86 -6.37 1.23
C LEU A 57 -3.37 -7.81 1.22
N PRO A 58 -4.50 -8.08 0.55
CA PRO A 58 -4.92 -9.48 0.37
C PRO A 58 -3.77 -10.30 -0.22
N VAL A 59 -3.70 -11.57 0.15
CA VAL A 59 -2.56 -12.42 -0.20
C VAL A 59 -2.27 -12.40 -1.69
N TYR A 60 -3.30 -12.54 -2.52
CA TYR A 60 -3.11 -12.58 -3.96
C TYR A 60 -2.60 -11.23 -4.50
N LEU A 61 -3.10 -10.14 -3.95
CA LEU A 61 -2.67 -8.81 -4.39
C LEU A 61 -1.25 -8.52 -3.93
N GLN A 62 -0.92 -8.88 -2.70
CA GLN A 62 0.43 -8.69 -2.19
C GLN A 62 1.43 -9.49 -3.02
N HIS A 63 1.08 -10.72 -3.36
CA HIS A 63 1.92 -11.58 -4.19
C HIS A 63 2.19 -10.95 -5.56
N ASP A 64 1.13 -10.45 -6.20
CA ASP A 64 1.28 -9.88 -7.53
C ASP A 64 2.01 -8.54 -7.51
N LEU A 65 1.80 -7.76 -6.47
CA LEU A 65 2.51 -6.50 -6.31
C LEU A 65 4.01 -6.76 -6.09
N ASP A 66 4.33 -7.70 -5.22
CA ASP A 66 5.73 -8.03 -4.94
C ASP A 66 6.42 -8.58 -6.18
N ALA A 67 5.72 -9.41 -6.94
CA ALA A 67 6.26 -9.94 -8.19
C ALA A 67 6.51 -8.83 -9.20
N PHE A 68 5.61 -7.87 -9.29
CA PHE A 68 5.76 -6.74 -10.19
C PHE A 68 6.97 -5.88 -9.80
N LYS A 69 7.11 -5.60 -8.52
CA LYS A 69 8.26 -4.82 -8.02
C LYS A 69 9.57 -5.55 -8.32
N ASP A 70 9.58 -6.85 -8.09
CA ASP A 70 10.75 -7.65 -8.34
C ASP A 70 11.12 -7.66 -9.83
N GLY A 71 10.11 -7.75 -10.68
CA GLY A 71 10.31 -7.68 -12.11
C GLY A 71 10.89 -6.35 -12.56
N LEU A 72 10.42 -5.25 -11.98
CA LEU A 72 10.97 -3.93 -12.28
C LEU A 72 12.44 -3.84 -11.87
N GLU A 73 12.74 -4.36 -10.70
CA GLU A 73 14.09 -4.27 -10.15
C GLU A 73 15.08 -5.12 -10.94
N ASN A 74 14.65 -6.29 -11.39
CA ASN A 74 15.52 -7.24 -12.08
C ASN A 74 15.44 -7.16 -13.60
N GLY A 75 14.63 -6.27 -14.14
CA GLY A 75 14.52 -6.11 -15.58
C GLY A 75 13.87 -7.30 -16.26
N SER A 76 12.78 -7.81 -15.69
CA SER A 76 12.10 -8.98 -16.24
C SER A 76 11.60 -8.73 -17.67
N THR A 77 11.67 -9.75 -18.51
CA THR A 77 11.10 -9.69 -19.85
C THR A 77 9.60 -10.01 -19.85
N LEU A 78 9.07 -10.37 -18.69
CA LEU A 78 7.67 -10.75 -18.56
C LEU A 78 6.82 -9.65 -17.95
N MET A 79 7.25 -8.41 -18.07
CA MET A 79 6.51 -7.29 -17.45
C MET A 79 5.08 -7.16 -17.93
N ASP A 80 4.81 -7.54 -19.18
CA ASP A 80 3.44 -7.50 -19.69
C ASP A 80 2.53 -8.43 -18.91
N CYS A 81 3.00 -9.62 -18.61
CA CYS A 81 2.25 -10.60 -17.83
C CYS A 81 2.07 -10.11 -16.40
N LEU A 82 3.15 -9.61 -15.81
CA LEU A 82 3.10 -9.11 -14.44
C LEU A 82 2.15 -7.92 -14.33
N TRP A 83 2.12 -7.07 -15.33
CA TRP A 83 1.21 -5.94 -15.39
C TRP A 83 -0.24 -6.41 -15.38
N GLY A 84 -0.55 -7.38 -16.24
CA GLY A 84 -1.91 -7.91 -16.32
C GLY A 84 -2.36 -8.59 -15.04
N GLU A 85 -1.47 -9.33 -14.41
CA GLU A 85 -1.77 -9.99 -13.15
C GLU A 85 -2.05 -8.98 -12.06
N LEU A 86 -1.20 -7.96 -11.95
CA LEU A 86 -1.39 -6.94 -10.93
C LEU A 86 -2.67 -6.15 -11.19
N TYR A 87 -2.94 -5.80 -12.43
CA TYR A 87 -4.17 -5.10 -12.80
C TYR A 87 -5.40 -5.90 -12.38
N GLY A 88 -5.40 -7.19 -12.68
CA GLY A 88 -6.51 -8.07 -12.31
C GLY A 88 -6.68 -8.19 -10.80
N SER A 89 -5.58 -8.34 -10.07
CA SER A 89 -5.64 -8.46 -8.62
C SER A 89 -6.15 -7.19 -7.94
N ILE A 90 -5.75 -6.03 -8.44
CA ILE A 90 -6.25 -4.76 -7.92
C ILE A 90 -7.76 -4.68 -8.14
N ASN A 91 -8.23 -5.04 -9.33
CA ASN A 91 -9.65 -4.99 -9.64
C ASN A 91 -10.46 -5.96 -8.77
N ILE A 92 -9.93 -7.15 -8.55
CA ILE A 92 -10.61 -8.13 -7.69
C ILE A 92 -10.70 -7.60 -6.26
N ALA A 93 -9.62 -7.06 -5.75
CA ALA A 93 -9.58 -6.55 -4.39
C ALA A 93 -10.53 -5.37 -4.20
N GLN A 94 -10.62 -4.50 -5.19
CA GLN A 94 -11.49 -3.33 -5.10
C GLN A 94 -12.95 -3.67 -5.35
N ILE A 95 -13.23 -4.38 -6.43
CA ILE A 95 -14.60 -4.54 -6.93
C ILE A 95 -15.28 -5.77 -6.38
N ASN A 96 -14.63 -6.91 -6.46
CA ASN A 96 -15.24 -8.17 -6.05
C ASN A 96 -15.21 -8.36 -4.55
N ASP A 97 -14.04 -8.20 -3.95
CA ASP A 97 -13.86 -8.49 -2.54
C ASP A 97 -14.07 -7.27 -1.64
N SER A 98 -13.97 -6.09 -2.19
CA SER A 98 -14.08 -4.83 -1.46
C SER A 98 -13.10 -4.77 -0.28
N THR A 99 -11.93 -5.35 -0.45
CA THR A 99 -10.92 -5.36 0.60
C THR A 99 -10.03 -4.14 0.57
N ILE A 100 -10.02 -3.42 -0.53
CA ILE A 100 -9.34 -2.13 -0.62
C ILE A 100 -10.30 -1.09 -1.15
N THR A 101 -10.06 0.16 -0.80
CA THR A 101 -10.91 1.26 -1.24
C THR A 101 -10.58 1.66 -2.68
N PRO A 102 -11.49 2.36 -3.36
CA PRO A 102 -11.19 2.89 -4.71
C PRO A 102 -9.95 3.78 -4.72
N GLU A 103 -9.75 4.56 -3.67
CA GLU A 103 -8.56 5.41 -3.59
C GLU A 103 -7.29 4.60 -3.44
N HIS A 104 -7.34 3.53 -2.66
CA HIS A 104 -6.22 2.62 -2.49
C HIS A 104 -5.86 1.97 -3.84
N ALA A 105 -6.88 1.51 -4.54
CA ALA A 105 -6.69 0.91 -5.86
C ALA A 105 -6.08 1.92 -6.84
N GLU A 106 -6.57 3.15 -6.79
CA GLU A 106 -6.05 4.19 -7.66
C GLU A 106 -4.58 4.47 -7.41
N TYR A 107 -4.19 4.53 -6.15
CA TYR A 107 -2.78 4.72 -5.80
C TYR A 107 -1.91 3.63 -6.43
N LEU A 108 -2.30 2.37 -6.28
CA LEU A 108 -1.53 1.27 -6.83
C LEU A 108 -1.46 1.32 -8.35
N ARG A 109 -2.58 1.64 -9.00
CA ARG A 109 -2.61 1.75 -10.45
C ARG A 109 -1.71 2.86 -10.95
N GLN A 110 -1.83 4.04 -10.35
CA GLN A 110 -1.06 5.18 -10.80
C GLN A 110 0.43 4.97 -10.63
N LYS A 111 0.82 4.47 -9.48
CA LYS A 111 2.23 4.30 -9.19
C LYS A 111 2.88 3.19 -10.02
N TYR A 112 2.22 2.04 -10.10
CA TYR A 112 2.84 0.87 -10.72
C TYR A 112 2.40 0.60 -12.14
N LEU A 113 1.12 0.73 -12.43
CA LEU A 113 0.63 0.40 -13.76
C LEU A 113 0.78 1.54 -14.74
N TRP A 114 0.56 2.77 -14.28
CA TRP A 114 0.70 3.93 -15.15
C TRP A 114 2.08 4.58 -15.05
N GLY A 115 2.87 4.18 -14.08
CA GLY A 115 4.23 4.68 -13.92
C GLY A 115 4.33 6.14 -13.49
N GLU A 116 3.33 6.63 -12.78
CA GLU A 116 3.36 8.00 -12.31
C GLU A 116 4.23 8.15 -11.08
N ASP A 117 4.90 9.28 -10.99
CA ASP A 117 5.80 9.52 -9.87
C ASP A 117 5.03 10.12 -8.71
N ILE A 118 4.53 9.28 -7.85
CA ILE A 118 3.77 9.70 -6.68
C ILE A 118 4.32 9.11 -5.40
#